data_23b54e73169a8da37575967a9a300740
#
_entry.id   23b54e73169a8da37575967a9a300740
#
_cell.length_a   1.000
_cell.length_b   1.000
_cell.length_c   1.000
_cell.angle_alpha   90.00
_cell.angle_beta   90.00
_cell.angle_gamma   90.00
#
_symmetry.space_group_name_H-M   'P 1'
#
loop_
_entity.id
_entity.type
_entity.pdbx_description
1 polymer ?
#
loop_
_entity_poly.entity_id
_entity_poly.type
_entity_poly.pdbx_seq_one_letter_code
_entity_poly.pdbx_strand_id
1 'polypeptide(L)'
;MMILAPRRNTVGVMVGDIQVGGGAPVVVQSMTNTETSDVIGTADQIIALANAGSELVRITVNTDEAAAAVAEIRMRVRDAGITAPIIGDFHFNGHKLLTDHPDCAAALDKYRINPGNVGRGSKRDIQFSTICKVAVDHNKPVRIGVNVGSLNQELVMRKMQENTDRDLGLDSEDIINECMVISALQSTDLALECGMRQDQIIISCKSSTPLHLIQVYRDLSSKTEQPLHLGLTEAGMGIKGIAWSASALGVLLSEGIGDTIRVSLTPRPGGDRCEEVYAACEILQSLGLRSFAPSITACPGCGRTTSTVFQELAEQTQTYVRDKMPEWKQKYHGFEDLKLAVMGCVVNGPGESKAANIGISLP
;
A
#
# COMPACT_ATOMS: atom_id res chain seq x y z
N MET A 1 -15.06 -19.45 -14.03
CA MET A 1 -14.99 -18.84 -12.68
C MET A 1 -13.55 -18.92 -12.26
N MET A 2 -12.81 -17.83 -12.29
CA MET A 2 -11.45 -17.83 -11.80
C MET A 2 -11.55 -17.93 -10.26
N ILE A 3 -11.23 -19.08 -9.72
CA ILE A 3 -11.23 -19.28 -8.27
C ILE A 3 -9.94 -18.63 -7.77
N LEU A 4 -10.08 -17.55 -7.01
CA LEU A 4 -8.93 -17.01 -6.30
C LEU A 4 -8.36 -18.10 -5.39
N ALA A 5 -7.05 -18.21 -5.31
CA ALA A 5 -6.45 -19.10 -4.35
C ALA A 5 -6.84 -18.68 -2.92
N PRO A 6 -6.97 -19.62 -1.99
CA PRO A 6 -7.16 -19.28 -0.59
C PRO A 6 -6.05 -18.34 -0.12
N ARG A 7 -6.42 -17.33 0.67
CA ARG A 7 -5.42 -16.42 1.23
C ARG A 7 -4.46 -17.20 2.14
N ARG A 8 -3.19 -16.88 2.03
CA ARG A 8 -2.12 -17.42 2.88
C ARG A 8 -2.43 -17.16 4.36
N ASN A 9 -2.21 -18.14 5.20
CA ASN A 9 -2.26 -17.95 6.64
C ASN A 9 -1.13 -17.03 7.07
N THR A 10 -1.47 -15.97 7.79
CA THR A 10 -0.51 -15.00 8.30
C THR A 10 -0.82 -14.64 9.74
N VAL A 11 0.18 -14.17 10.46
CA VAL A 11 0.00 -13.56 11.77
C VAL A 11 -0.83 -12.29 11.62
N GLY A 12 -1.77 -12.04 12.55
CA GLY A 12 -2.51 -10.78 12.61
C GLY A 12 -1.72 -9.71 13.34
N VAL A 13 -1.51 -8.56 12.69
CA VAL A 13 -0.80 -7.41 13.26
C VAL A 13 -1.74 -6.23 13.38
N MET A 14 -1.94 -5.70 14.60
CA MET A 14 -2.75 -4.52 14.83
C MET A 14 -1.96 -3.24 14.55
N VAL A 15 -2.50 -2.36 13.72
CA VAL A 15 -1.99 -1.02 13.45
C VAL A 15 -3.07 -0.03 13.86
N GLY A 16 -2.98 0.55 15.05
CA GLY A 16 -4.13 1.19 15.67
C GLY A 16 -5.29 0.17 15.77
N ASP A 17 -6.44 0.54 15.25
CA ASP A 17 -7.64 -0.32 15.24
C ASP A 17 -7.76 -1.18 13.97
N ILE A 18 -6.78 -1.13 13.05
CA ILE A 18 -6.80 -1.86 11.79
C ILE A 18 -5.92 -3.12 11.90
N GLN A 19 -6.53 -4.29 11.66
CA GLN A 19 -5.79 -5.55 11.58
C GLN A 19 -5.22 -5.76 10.18
N VAL A 20 -3.94 -6.08 10.09
CA VAL A 20 -3.22 -6.47 8.87
C VAL A 20 -2.82 -7.94 8.98
N GLY A 21 -3.23 -8.76 8.04
CA GLY A 21 -3.02 -10.22 8.11
C GLY A 21 -3.99 -10.92 9.05
N GLY A 22 -3.70 -12.16 9.43
CA GLY A 22 -4.55 -12.96 10.30
C GLY A 22 -5.95 -13.22 9.74
N GLY A 23 -6.08 -13.29 8.42
CA GLY A 23 -7.37 -13.48 7.74
C GLY A 23 -8.21 -12.20 7.54
N ALA A 24 -7.79 -11.05 8.08
CA ALA A 24 -8.48 -9.78 7.87
C ALA A 24 -8.49 -9.35 6.38
N PRO A 25 -9.43 -8.52 5.93
CA PRO A 25 -9.44 -8.01 4.56
C PRO A 25 -8.12 -7.32 4.18
N VAL A 26 -7.76 -7.35 2.89
CA VAL A 26 -6.56 -6.66 2.40
C VAL A 26 -6.70 -5.16 2.60
N VAL A 27 -5.72 -4.56 3.29
CA VAL A 27 -5.75 -3.16 3.72
C VAL A 27 -5.12 -2.23 2.68
N VAL A 28 -5.77 -1.11 2.39
CA VAL A 28 -5.24 -0.07 1.50
C VAL A 28 -4.42 0.93 2.31
N GLN A 29 -3.16 1.12 1.92
CA GLN A 29 -2.27 2.11 2.50
C GLN A 29 -1.86 3.15 1.45
N SER A 30 -1.78 4.40 1.86
CA SER A 30 -1.25 5.51 1.06
C SER A 30 -0.07 6.21 1.73
N MET A 31 0.41 7.29 1.12
CA MET A 31 1.48 8.13 1.67
C MET A 31 1.30 9.58 1.24
N THR A 32 1.52 10.51 2.17
CA THR A 32 1.60 11.93 1.85
C THR A 32 2.84 12.26 1.01
N ASN A 33 2.80 13.36 0.30
CA ASN A 33 3.95 13.96 -0.39
C ASN A 33 4.20 15.41 0.06
N THR A 34 3.56 15.84 1.13
CA THR A 34 3.82 17.11 1.82
C THR A 34 5.10 17.02 2.65
N GLU A 35 5.70 18.15 2.95
CA GLU A 35 6.71 18.24 4.02
C GLU A 35 5.99 18.06 5.36
N THR A 36 6.41 17.08 6.17
CA THR A 36 5.70 16.75 7.41
C THR A 36 5.79 17.88 8.45
N SER A 37 6.76 18.76 8.36
CA SER A 37 6.84 19.99 9.16
C SER A 37 5.72 21.01 8.83
N ASP A 38 5.11 20.93 7.64
CA ASP A 38 3.86 21.63 7.32
C ASP A 38 2.69 20.84 7.93
N VAL A 39 2.36 21.17 9.16
CA VAL A 39 1.31 20.51 9.95
C VAL A 39 -0.05 20.56 9.26
N ILE A 40 -0.43 21.72 8.73
CA ILE A 40 -1.75 21.94 8.13
C ILE A 40 -1.84 21.15 6.82
N GLY A 41 -0.91 21.37 5.90
CA GLY A 41 -0.91 20.69 4.61
C GLY A 41 -0.81 19.17 4.73
N THR A 42 -0.06 18.68 5.72
CA THR A 42 0.05 17.23 5.97
C THR A 42 -1.23 16.66 6.55
N ALA A 43 -1.86 17.33 7.52
CA ALA A 43 -3.13 16.90 8.08
C ALA A 43 -4.24 16.88 7.03
N ASP A 44 -4.36 17.93 6.23
CA ASP A 44 -5.35 18.03 5.15
C ASP A 44 -5.15 16.90 4.11
N GLN A 45 -3.90 16.60 3.76
CA GLN A 45 -3.63 15.51 2.82
C GLN A 45 -3.93 14.12 3.41
N ILE A 46 -3.67 13.89 4.71
CA ILE A 46 -4.08 12.66 5.40
C ILE A 46 -5.59 12.51 5.37
N ILE A 47 -6.33 13.57 5.67
CA ILE A 47 -7.80 13.59 5.65
C ILE A 47 -8.32 13.26 4.25
N ALA A 48 -7.76 13.88 3.22
CA ALA A 48 -8.14 13.62 1.83
C ALA A 48 -7.90 12.15 1.43
N LEU A 49 -6.71 11.61 1.75
CA LEU A 49 -6.35 10.23 1.46
C LEU A 49 -7.25 9.22 2.20
N ALA A 50 -7.57 9.48 3.47
CA ALA A 50 -8.47 8.63 4.24
C ALA A 50 -9.90 8.65 3.67
N ASN A 51 -10.41 9.83 3.31
CA ASN A 51 -11.73 9.97 2.68
C ASN A 51 -11.79 9.27 1.30
N ALA A 52 -10.67 9.23 0.57
CA ALA A 52 -10.56 8.48 -0.68
C ALA A 52 -10.60 6.96 -0.50
N GLY A 53 -10.44 6.44 0.72
CA GLY A 53 -10.48 5.01 1.04
C GLY A 53 -9.17 4.43 1.57
N SER A 54 -8.16 5.26 1.83
CA SER A 54 -6.93 4.78 2.48
C SER A 54 -7.19 4.49 3.95
N GLU A 55 -6.92 3.25 4.36
CA GLU A 55 -7.13 2.79 5.73
C GLU A 55 -5.90 3.05 6.62
N LEU A 56 -4.73 3.18 6.01
CA LEU A 56 -3.46 3.50 6.68
C LEU A 56 -2.77 4.62 5.89
N VAL A 57 -2.34 5.69 6.56
CA VAL A 57 -1.64 6.78 5.88
C VAL A 57 -0.22 6.93 6.42
N ARG A 58 0.77 6.94 5.53
CA ARG A 58 2.18 7.08 5.88
C ARG A 58 2.66 8.50 5.62
N ILE A 59 3.41 9.05 6.57
CA ILE A 59 4.12 10.33 6.49
C ILE A 59 5.63 10.11 6.56
N THR A 60 6.42 11.01 6.02
CA THR A 60 7.89 10.96 6.14
C THR A 60 8.33 11.68 7.41
N VAL A 61 9.15 11.02 8.24
CA VAL A 61 9.72 11.64 9.46
C VAL A 61 11.24 11.58 9.32
N ASN A 62 11.84 12.66 8.85
CA ASN A 62 13.25 12.73 8.45
C ASN A 62 14.03 13.89 9.09
N THR A 63 13.36 14.83 9.74
CA THR A 63 13.96 15.96 10.46
C THR A 63 13.35 16.11 11.85
N ASP A 64 13.99 16.89 12.72
CA ASP A 64 13.49 17.20 14.06
C ASP A 64 12.17 17.98 13.99
N GLU A 65 12.03 18.90 13.04
CA GLU A 65 10.79 19.66 12.80
C GLU A 65 9.65 18.74 12.36
N ALA A 66 9.93 17.78 11.49
CA ALA A 66 8.95 16.79 11.07
C ALA A 66 8.52 15.90 12.26
N ALA A 67 9.46 15.47 13.11
CA ALA A 67 9.15 14.69 14.30
C ALA A 67 8.31 15.49 15.31
N ALA A 68 8.67 16.75 15.56
CA ALA A 68 7.91 17.64 16.46
C ALA A 68 6.46 17.89 15.97
N ALA A 69 6.24 17.89 14.65
CA ALA A 69 4.92 18.16 14.06
C ALA A 69 3.92 16.98 14.20
N VAL A 70 4.38 15.74 14.38
CA VAL A 70 3.52 14.54 14.29
C VAL A 70 2.37 14.54 15.27
N ALA A 71 2.59 14.95 16.52
CA ALA A 71 1.56 14.95 17.54
C ALA A 71 0.41 15.93 17.19
N GLU A 72 0.75 17.11 16.69
CA GLU A 72 -0.24 18.10 16.26
C GLU A 72 -0.97 17.65 14.99
N ILE A 73 -0.27 17.07 14.01
CA ILE A 73 -0.90 16.48 12.83
C ILE A 73 -1.94 15.44 13.24
N ARG A 74 -1.59 14.51 14.15
CA ARG A 74 -2.54 13.51 14.66
C ARG A 74 -3.76 14.14 15.29
N MET A 75 -3.57 15.14 16.13
CA MET A 75 -4.68 15.86 16.78
C MET A 75 -5.64 16.45 15.75
N ARG A 76 -5.13 17.20 14.76
CA ARG A 76 -5.94 17.80 13.69
C ARG A 76 -6.71 16.76 12.88
N VAL A 77 -6.07 15.66 12.53
CA VAL A 77 -6.70 14.54 11.81
C VAL A 77 -7.84 13.92 12.64
N ARG A 78 -7.64 13.75 13.95
CA ARG A 78 -8.69 13.24 14.86
C ARG A 78 -9.83 14.24 15.07
N ASP A 79 -9.54 15.53 15.17
CA ASP A 79 -10.55 16.59 15.27
C ASP A 79 -11.43 16.66 14.02
N ALA A 80 -10.90 16.30 12.85
CA ALA A 80 -11.67 16.15 11.62
C ALA A 80 -12.49 14.83 11.55
N GLY A 81 -12.50 14.03 12.61
CA GLY A 81 -13.24 12.76 12.67
C GLY A 81 -12.57 11.57 11.95
N ILE A 82 -11.33 11.72 11.47
CA ILE A 82 -10.60 10.66 10.78
C ILE A 82 -9.86 9.78 11.79
N THR A 83 -10.12 8.48 11.76
CA THR A 83 -9.51 7.49 12.65
C THR A 83 -8.38 6.69 11.99
N ALA A 84 -8.06 6.94 10.72
CA ALA A 84 -7.00 6.22 10.00
C ALA A 84 -5.67 6.30 10.77
N PRO A 85 -5.00 5.15 11.04
CA PRO A 85 -3.69 5.10 11.67
C PRO A 85 -2.62 5.82 10.85
N ILE A 86 -1.74 6.55 11.55
CA ILE A 86 -0.63 7.30 10.95
C ILE A 86 0.66 6.53 11.13
N ILE A 87 1.39 6.35 10.04
CA ILE A 87 2.63 5.56 9.98
C ILE A 87 3.81 6.50 9.77
N GLY A 88 4.82 6.43 10.62
CA GLY A 88 6.09 7.14 10.41
C GLY A 88 7.04 6.36 9.51
N ASP A 89 7.57 7.03 8.49
CA ASP A 89 8.61 6.49 7.61
C ASP A 89 9.97 7.03 8.01
N PHE A 90 10.80 6.14 8.56
CA PHE A 90 12.10 6.48 9.10
C PHE A 90 13.24 5.93 8.23
N HIS A 91 14.24 6.78 8.03
CA HIS A 91 15.50 6.46 7.38
C HIS A 91 16.66 6.86 8.30
N PHE A 92 17.86 6.81 7.88
CA PHE A 92 19.17 7.10 8.52
C PHE A 92 19.18 7.56 10.00
N ASN A 93 18.42 8.58 10.36
CA ASN A 93 18.37 9.20 11.69
C ASN A 93 17.12 8.80 12.50
N GLY A 94 16.31 7.86 12.01
CA GLY A 94 15.05 7.48 12.65
C GLY A 94 15.20 7.04 14.11
N HIS A 95 16.32 6.38 14.45
CA HIS A 95 16.62 6.00 15.82
C HIS A 95 16.76 7.21 16.75
N LYS A 96 17.37 8.31 16.29
CA LYS A 96 17.47 9.56 17.04
C LYS A 96 16.12 10.24 17.15
N LEU A 97 15.42 10.44 16.03
CA LEU A 97 14.13 11.11 15.99
C LEU A 97 13.11 10.46 16.91
N LEU A 98 13.07 9.13 16.96
CA LEU A 98 12.16 8.41 17.86
C LEU A 98 12.59 8.49 19.34
N THR A 99 13.89 8.61 19.61
CA THR A 99 14.40 8.75 21.00
C THR A 99 14.28 10.18 21.51
N ASP A 100 14.61 11.15 20.66
CA ASP A 100 14.66 12.57 21.04
C ASP A 100 13.26 13.21 21.06
N HIS A 101 12.29 12.61 20.31
CA HIS A 101 10.90 13.05 20.23
C HIS A 101 9.91 11.96 20.69
N PRO A 102 9.78 11.69 22.00
CA PRO A 102 8.89 10.64 22.51
C PRO A 102 7.41 10.87 22.16
N ASP A 103 6.98 12.12 22.01
CA ASP A 103 5.62 12.45 21.58
C ASP A 103 5.35 12.01 20.13
N CYS A 104 6.35 12.10 19.25
CA CYS A 104 6.30 11.54 17.90
C CYS A 104 6.14 10.02 17.95
N ALA A 105 6.97 9.33 18.74
CA ALA A 105 6.89 7.89 18.90
C ALA A 105 5.52 7.45 19.43
N ALA A 106 4.97 8.14 20.41
CA ALA A 106 3.66 7.86 20.98
C ALA A 106 2.51 8.13 19.98
N ALA A 107 2.61 9.23 19.23
CA ALA A 107 1.56 9.67 18.30
C ALA A 107 1.44 8.80 17.04
N LEU A 108 2.48 8.12 16.61
CA LEU A 108 2.45 7.20 15.48
C LEU A 108 1.84 5.85 15.86
N ASP A 109 1.17 5.21 14.89
CA ASP A 109 0.53 3.91 15.10
C ASP A 109 1.39 2.74 14.56
N LYS A 110 2.38 3.03 13.73
CA LYS A 110 3.36 2.06 13.19
C LYS A 110 4.62 2.78 12.72
N TYR A 111 5.76 2.13 12.82
CA TYR A 111 7.02 2.62 12.24
C TYR A 111 7.39 1.82 11.00
N ARG A 112 7.80 2.50 9.93
CA ARG A 112 8.44 1.85 8.79
C ARG A 112 9.93 2.09 8.85
N ILE A 113 10.67 1.01 8.76
CA ILE A 113 12.14 0.99 8.78
C ILE A 113 12.63 0.37 7.47
N ASN A 114 13.62 1.00 6.84
CA ASN A 114 14.37 0.37 5.77
C ASN A 114 15.71 -0.11 6.35
N PRO A 115 15.93 -1.43 6.53
CA PRO A 115 17.15 -1.94 7.18
C PRO A 115 18.43 -1.52 6.49
N GLY A 116 18.41 -1.34 5.16
CA GLY A 116 19.56 -0.88 4.39
C GLY A 116 19.90 0.60 4.58
N ASN A 117 18.99 1.40 5.12
CA ASN A 117 19.13 2.85 5.29
C ASN A 117 19.20 3.29 6.76
N VAL A 118 19.33 2.38 7.72
CA VAL A 118 19.38 2.72 9.15
C VAL A 118 20.81 3.02 9.64
N GLY A 119 21.82 2.68 8.84
CA GLY A 119 23.23 2.88 9.17
C GLY A 119 24.13 2.06 8.25
N ARG A 120 25.43 2.11 8.49
CA ARG A 120 26.42 1.35 7.71
C ARG A 120 27.24 0.44 8.66
N GLY A 121 27.52 -0.80 8.21
CA GLY A 121 28.31 -1.76 8.98
C GLY A 121 27.68 -2.07 10.34
N SER A 122 28.46 -2.20 11.38
CA SER A 122 28.03 -2.50 12.76
C SER A 122 27.07 -1.46 13.36
N LYS A 123 27.07 -0.22 12.86
CA LYS A 123 26.14 0.82 13.32
C LYS A 123 24.70 0.57 12.82
N ARG A 124 24.53 -0.13 11.71
CA ARG A 124 23.23 -0.47 11.15
C ARG A 124 22.39 -1.27 12.15
N ASP A 125 22.97 -2.32 12.68
CA ASP A 125 22.26 -3.25 13.57
C ASP A 125 21.94 -2.57 14.93
N ILE A 126 22.84 -1.72 15.43
CA ILE A 126 22.59 -0.93 16.65
C ILE A 126 21.45 0.06 16.46
N GLN A 127 21.44 0.80 15.35
CA GLN A 127 20.40 1.79 15.06
C GLN A 127 19.05 1.13 14.79
N PHE A 128 19.04 0.03 14.05
CA PHE A 128 17.84 -0.79 13.83
C PHE A 128 17.29 -1.31 15.17
N SER A 129 18.14 -1.88 16.01
CA SER A 129 17.77 -2.37 17.35
C SER A 129 17.22 -1.27 18.25
N THR A 130 17.73 -0.04 18.14
CA THR A 130 17.21 1.10 18.89
C THR A 130 15.77 1.40 18.48
N ILE A 131 15.47 1.43 17.17
CA ILE A 131 14.10 1.67 16.69
C ILE A 131 13.17 0.53 17.14
N CYS A 132 13.62 -0.72 17.06
CA CYS A 132 12.83 -1.87 17.53
C CYS A 132 12.54 -1.77 19.04
N LYS A 133 13.50 -1.36 19.87
CA LYS A 133 13.27 -1.15 21.31
C LYS A 133 12.24 -0.07 21.57
N VAL A 134 12.34 1.08 20.90
CA VAL A 134 11.31 2.13 21.00
C VAL A 134 9.94 1.59 20.58
N ALA A 135 9.88 0.77 19.53
CA ALA A 135 8.62 0.14 19.09
C ALA A 135 8.04 -0.81 20.17
N VAL A 136 8.89 -1.58 20.86
CA VAL A 136 8.49 -2.44 21.99
C VAL A 136 7.97 -1.59 23.14
N ASP A 137 8.71 -0.55 23.54
CA ASP A 137 8.37 0.33 24.68
C ASP A 137 7.02 1.04 24.46
N HIS A 138 6.73 1.44 23.23
CA HIS A 138 5.45 2.07 22.85
C HIS A 138 4.38 1.07 22.37
N ASN A 139 4.66 -0.23 22.40
CA ASN A 139 3.79 -1.29 21.88
C ASN A 139 3.32 -1.04 20.43
N LYS A 140 4.24 -0.57 19.57
CA LYS A 140 3.94 -0.26 18.16
C LYS A 140 4.44 -1.35 17.24
N PRO A 141 3.68 -1.71 16.19
CA PRO A 141 4.19 -2.59 15.14
C PRO A 141 5.20 -1.86 14.25
N VAL A 142 6.06 -2.67 13.62
CA VAL A 142 7.07 -2.20 12.68
C VAL A 142 6.83 -2.83 11.31
N ARG A 143 7.02 -2.06 10.24
CA ARG A 143 7.17 -2.62 8.91
C ARG A 143 8.63 -2.59 8.49
N ILE A 144 9.20 -3.76 8.30
CA ILE A 144 10.52 -3.97 7.70
C ILE A 144 10.36 -3.83 6.19
N GLY A 145 10.93 -2.75 5.62
CA GLY A 145 10.74 -2.40 4.22
C GLY A 145 12.05 -2.43 3.44
N VAL A 146 12.31 -3.54 2.74
CA VAL A 146 13.49 -3.71 1.91
C VAL A 146 13.22 -3.19 0.50
N ASN A 147 14.17 -2.46 -0.07
CA ASN A 147 14.17 -2.01 -1.45
C ASN A 147 15.49 -2.42 -2.13
N VAL A 148 15.47 -2.69 -3.43
CA VAL A 148 16.66 -3.06 -4.21
C VAL A 148 17.81 -2.05 -4.00
N GLY A 149 17.54 -0.75 -4.11
CA GLY A 149 18.56 0.30 -4.00
C GLY A 149 19.21 0.45 -2.62
N SER A 150 18.75 -0.30 -1.61
CA SER A 150 19.26 -0.24 -0.23
C SER A 150 19.80 -1.58 0.29
N LEU A 151 20.03 -2.54 -0.61
CA LEU A 151 20.60 -3.84 -0.24
C LEU A 151 22.04 -3.72 0.26
N ASN A 152 22.40 -4.61 1.18
CA ASN A 152 23.77 -4.75 1.64
C ASN A 152 24.66 -5.30 0.50
N GLN A 153 25.60 -4.49 0.05
CA GLN A 153 26.50 -4.83 -1.05
C GLN A 153 27.37 -6.07 -0.74
N GLU A 154 27.77 -6.25 0.51
CA GLU A 154 28.52 -7.45 0.93
C GLU A 154 27.71 -8.73 0.76
N LEU A 155 26.40 -8.68 1.08
CA LEU A 155 25.49 -9.80 0.85
C LEU A 155 25.38 -10.11 -0.65
N VAL A 156 25.19 -9.07 -1.48
CA VAL A 156 25.07 -9.22 -2.93
C VAL A 156 26.35 -9.81 -3.51
N MET A 157 27.53 -9.25 -3.16
CA MET A 157 28.82 -9.77 -3.64
C MET A 157 29.07 -11.22 -3.23
N ARG A 158 28.74 -11.59 -1.99
CA ARG A 158 28.87 -12.97 -1.49
C ARG A 158 27.97 -13.93 -2.29
N LYS A 159 26.73 -13.52 -2.60
CA LYS A 159 25.81 -14.34 -3.38
C LYS A 159 26.20 -14.45 -4.84
N MET A 160 26.76 -13.40 -5.42
CA MET A 160 27.35 -13.46 -6.77
C MET A 160 28.53 -14.44 -6.81
N GLN A 161 29.40 -14.43 -5.80
CA GLN A 161 30.52 -15.34 -5.71
C GLN A 161 30.03 -16.80 -5.54
N GLU A 162 29.05 -17.03 -4.65
CA GLU A 162 28.43 -18.35 -4.46
C GLU A 162 27.84 -18.90 -5.77
N ASN A 163 27.14 -18.05 -6.54
CA ASN A 163 26.59 -18.42 -7.85
C ASN A 163 27.70 -18.90 -8.81
N THR A 164 28.82 -18.17 -8.84
CA THR A 164 29.97 -18.52 -9.69
C THR A 164 30.66 -19.82 -9.23
N ASP A 165 30.93 -19.93 -7.92
CA ASP A 165 31.67 -21.08 -7.36
C ASP A 165 30.90 -22.40 -7.48
N ARG A 166 29.57 -22.33 -7.45
CA ARG A 166 28.66 -23.49 -7.50
C ARG A 166 28.00 -23.71 -8.86
N ASP A 167 28.32 -22.87 -9.84
CA ASP A 167 27.76 -22.90 -11.20
C ASP A 167 26.20 -22.98 -11.21
N LEU A 168 25.55 -22.10 -10.41
CA LEU A 168 24.10 -22.15 -10.23
C LEU A 168 23.33 -21.60 -11.43
N GLY A 169 23.96 -20.87 -12.33
CA GLY A 169 23.37 -20.34 -13.56
C GLY A 169 22.33 -19.22 -13.33
N LEU A 170 22.31 -18.60 -12.13
CA LEU A 170 21.42 -17.48 -11.82
C LEU A 170 21.91 -16.21 -12.51
N ASP A 171 20.97 -15.41 -12.99
CA ASP A 171 21.32 -14.07 -13.47
C ASP A 171 21.45 -13.07 -12.30
N SER A 172 21.91 -11.86 -12.61
CA SER A 172 22.15 -10.82 -11.59
C SER A 172 20.86 -10.39 -10.87
N GLU A 173 19.72 -10.45 -11.54
CA GLU A 173 18.43 -10.03 -11.03
C GLU A 173 17.85 -11.10 -10.10
N ASP A 174 18.01 -12.37 -10.41
CA ASP A 174 17.67 -13.48 -9.53
C ASP A 174 18.44 -13.41 -8.21
N ILE A 175 19.75 -13.10 -8.29
CA ILE A 175 20.59 -12.93 -7.10
C ILE A 175 20.11 -11.73 -6.26
N ILE A 176 19.78 -10.62 -6.88
CA ILE A 176 19.24 -9.43 -6.18
C ILE A 176 17.91 -9.77 -5.50
N ASN A 177 17.03 -10.48 -6.18
CA ASN A 177 15.74 -10.91 -5.64
C ASN A 177 15.93 -11.82 -4.41
N GLU A 178 16.85 -12.79 -4.50
CA GLU A 178 17.21 -13.65 -3.36
C GLU A 178 17.77 -12.81 -2.19
N CYS A 179 18.66 -11.86 -2.47
CA CYS A 179 19.23 -10.97 -1.45
C CYS A 179 18.17 -10.11 -0.75
N MET A 180 17.12 -9.68 -1.46
CA MET A 180 15.99 -8.96 -0.86
C MET A 180 15.25 -9.81 0.16
N VAL A 181 14.96 -11.05 -0.17
CA VAL A 181 14.28 -11.99 0.73
C VAL A 181 15.15 -12.30 1.93
N ILE A 182 16.43 -12.62 1.74
CA ILE A 182 17.38 -12.87 2.83
C ILE A 182 17.46 -11.64 3.76
N SER A 183 17.61 -10.45 3.22
CA SER A 183 17.68 -9.21 4.01
C SER A 183 16.42 -8.97 4.85
N ALA A 184 15.25 -9.27 4.30
CA ALA A 184 13.98 -9.14 5.00
C ALA A 184 13.87 -10.13 6.16
N LEU A 185 14.23 -11.39 5.94
CA LEU A 185 14.17 -12.43 6.96
C LEU A 185 15.18 -12.17 8.08
N GLN A 186 16.44 -11.87 7.74
CA GLN A 186 17.46 -11.53 8.74
C GLN A 186 17.09 -10.31 9.58
N SER A 187 16.46 -9.31 8.97
CA SER A 187 15.99 -8.13 9.72
C SER A 187 14.77 -8.45 10.60
N THR A 188 13.97 -9.42 10.21
CA THR A 188 12.86 -9.93 11.04
C THR A 188 13.40 -10.68 12.26
N ASP A 189 14.38 -11.55 12.07
CA ASP A 189 15.03 -12.28 13.16
C ASP A 189 15.67 -11.30 14.16
N LEU A 190 16.40 -10.29 13.67
CA LEU A 190 16.97 -9.24 14.50
C LEU A 190 15.92 -8.45 15.28
N ALA A 191 14.77 -8.16 14.68
CA ALA A 191 13.67 -7.47 15.38
C ALA A 191 13.10 -8.34 16.52
N LEU A 192 12.95 -9.66 16.29
CA LEU A 192 12.51 -10.61 17.32
C LEU A 192 13.54 -10.71 18.45
N GLU A 193 14.85 -10.76 18.14
CA GLU A 193 15.94 -10.73 19.13
C GLU A 193 15.93 -9.45 19.97
N CYS A 194 15.47 -8.33 19.40
CA CYS A 194 15.29 -7.07 20.12
C CYS A 194 14.06 -7.03 21.04
N GLY A 195 13.28 -8.12 21.10
CA GLY A 195 12.10 -8.24 21.95
C GLY A 195 10.78 -7.91 21.29
N MET A 196 10.75 -7.67 19.97
CA MET A 196 9.49 -7.55 19.24
C MET A 196 8.77 -8.90 19.18
N ARG A 197 7.44 -8.87 19.20
CA ARG A 197 6.61 -10.06 19.01
C ARG A 197 6.33 -10.29 17.54
N GLN A 198 6.00 -11.51 17.17
CA GLN A 198 5.60 -11.84 15.78
C GLN A 198 4.38 -11.01 15.32
N ASP A 199 3.43 -10.75 16.22
CA ASP A 199 2.23 -9.93 15.95
C ASP A 199 2.51 -8.41 15.90
N GLN A 200 3.78 -8.01 15.84
CA GLN A 200 4.21 -6.63 15.68
C GLN A 200 5.03 -6.38 14.40
N ILE A 201 5.19 -7.38 13.53
CA ILE A 201 6.08 -7.28 12.37
C ILE A 201 5.30 -7.47 11.07
N ILE A 202 5.45 -6.53 10.14
CA ILE A 202 4.96 -6.58 8.76
C ILE A 202 6.19 -6.51 7.84
N ILE A 203 6.19 -7.25 6.72
CA ILE A 203 7.33 -7.25 5.79
C ILE A 203 6.92 -6.67 4.44
N SER A 204 7.85 -5.96 3.80
CA SER A 204 7.74 -5.58 2.40
C SER A 204 9.08 -5.64 1.69
N CYS A 205 9.09 -6.20 0.47
CA CYS A 205 10.22 -6.23 -0.45
C CYS A 205 9.77 -5.60 -1.77
N LYS A 206 10.24 -4.38 -2.07
CA LYS A 206 9.76 -3.62 -3.22
C LYS A 206 10.75 -3.65 -4.38
N SER A 207 10.24 -4.03 -5.55
CA SER A 207 10.92 -3.92 -6.83
C SER A 207 10.23 -2.89 -7.72
N SER A 208 10.91 -2.40 -8.74
CA SER A 208 10.37 -1.46 -9.74
C SER A 208 9.70 -2.16 -10.92
N THR A 209 9.89 -3.47 -11.08
CA THR A 209 9.28 -4.24 -12.17
C THR A 209 8.27 -5.26 -11.67
N PRO A 210 7.15 -5.48 -12.40
CA PRO A 210 6.12 -6.43 -12.01
C PRO A 210 6.64 -7.87 -11.82
N LEU A 211 7.43 -8.37 -12.76
CA LEU A 211 7.89 -9.78 -12.74
C LEU A 211 8.79 -10.06 -11.53
N HIS A 212 9.73 -9.17 -11.23
CA HIS A 212 10.61 -9.32 -10.06
C HIS A 212 9.82 -9.19 -8.76
N LEU A 213 8.83 -8.29 -8.70
CA LEU A 213 7.97 -8.20 -7.51
C LEU A 213 7.24 -9.52 -7.26
N ILE A 214 6.66 -10.11 -8.32
CA ILE A 214 5.95 -11.39 -8.23
C ILE A 214 6.90 -12.51 -7.75
N GLN A 215 8.09 -12.61 -8.33
CA GLN A 215 9.08 -13.62 -7.96
C GLN A 215 9.51 -13.47 -6.49
N VAL A 216 9.86 -12.26 -6.06
CA VAL A 216 10.28 -11.96 -4.68
C VAL A 216 9.18 -12.34 -3.68
N TYR A 217 7.93 -11.98 -3.95
CA TYR A 217 6.86 -12.26 -2.99
C TYR A 217 6.40 -13.72 -2.98
N ARG A 218 6.51 -14.44 -4.10
CA ARG A 218 6.30 -15.88 -4.11
C ARG A 218 7.34 -16.59 -3.24
N ASP A 219 8.61 -16.21 -3.36
CA ASP A 219 9.69 -16.76 -2.54
C ASP A 219 9.52 -16.35 -1.06
N LEU A 220 9.33 -15.06 -0.78
CA LEU A 220 9.15 -14.57 0.58
C LEU A 220 7.93 -15.21 1.28
N SER A 221 6.83 -15.35 0.57
CA SER A 221 5.58 -15.91 1.12
C SER A 221 5.70 -17.36 1.56
N SER A 222 6.62 -18.12 0.97
CA SER A 222 6.91 -19.51 1.34
C SER A 222 7.81 -19.64 2.58
N LYS A 223 8.47 -18.54 3.00
CA LYS A 223 9.51 -18.55 4.03
C LYS A 223 9.13 -17.84 5.33
N THR A 224 7.97 -17.20 5.38
CA THR A 224 7.52 -16.45 6.56
C THR A 224 6.01 -16.47 6.71
N GLU A 225 5.51 -16.41 7.95
CA GLU A 225 4.09 -16.23 8.27
C GLU A 225 3.74 -14.77 8.58
N GLN A 226 4.71 -13.86 8.47
CA GLN A 226 4.45 -12.43 8.66
C GLN A 226 3.54 -11.88 7.57
N PRO A 227 2.66 -10.92 7.89
CA PRO A 227 1.84 -10.26 6.88
C PRO A 227 2.71 -9.45 5.92
N LEU A 228 2.31 -9.47 4.64
CA LEU A 228 3.06 -8.89 3.54
C LEU A 228 2.41 -7.63 3.00
N HIS A 229 3.21 -6.55 2.91
CA HIS A 229 2.81 -5.29 2.29
C HIS A 229 3.30 -5.23 0.86
N LEU A 230 2.39 -5.35 -0.10
CA LEU A 230 2.68 -5.35 -1.53
C LEU A 230 2.75 -3.93 -2.11
N GLY A 231 3.51 -3.78 -3.17
CA GLY A 231 3.54 -2.57 -4.00
C GLY A 231 4.84 -2.41 -4.75
N LEU A 232 4.77 -1.90 -5.96
CA LEU A 232 5.96 -1.47 -6.70
C LEU A 232 6.59 -0.24 -6.06
N THR A 233 7.89 -0.09 -6.23
CA THR A 233 8.58 1.20 -6.12
C THR A 233 8.72 1.79 -7.53
N GLU A 234 8.67 3.12 -7.67
CA GLU A 234 8.92 3.79 -8.95
C GLU A 234 8.01 3.27 -10.10
N ALA A 235 6.74 2.98 -9.79
CA ALA A 235 5.82 2.46 -10.80
C ALA A 235 5.61 3.41 -11.99
N GLY A 236 5.78 4.71 -11.77
CA GLY A 236 5.64 5.76 -12.78
C GLY A 236 4.32 6.51 -12.70
N MET A 237 4.01 7.24 -13.76
CA MET A 237 2.85 8.14 -13.85
C MET A 237 1.70 7.49 -14.64
N GLY A 238 0.47 7.89 -14.31
CA GLY A 238 -0.73 7.62 -15.09
C GLY A 238 -0.89 6.15 -15.48
N ILE A 239 -1.21 5.89 -16.74
CA ILE A 239 -1.52 4.54 -17.25
C ILE A 239 -0.40 3.53 -16.97
N LYS A 240 0.88 3.90 -17.18
CA LYS A 240 2.01 2.99 -16.91
C LYS A 240 2.02 2.56 -15.44
N GLY A 241 1.94 3.51 -14.53
CA GLY A 241 1.99 3.23 -13.10
C GLY A 241 0.82 2.35 -12.63
N ILE A 242 -0.39 2.63 -13.12
CA ILE A 242 -1.57 1.84 -12.82
C ILE A 242 -1.47 0.43 -13.41
N ALA A 243 -1.15 0.31 -14.69
CA ALA A 243 -1.07 -0.99 -15.38
C ALA A 243 0.00 -1.91 -14.75
N TRP A 244 1.18 -1.37 -14.45
CA TRP A 244 2.25 -2.14 -13.83
C TRP A 244 1.88 -2.57 -12.41
N SER A 245 1.28 -1.67 -11.62
CA SER A 245 0.81 -2.01 -10.27
C SER A 245 -0.30 -3.06 -10.32
N ALA A 246 -1.30 -2.88 -11.19
CA ALA A 246 -2.40 -3.82 -11.33
C ALA A 246 -1.91 -5.22 -11.78
N SER A 247 -0.95 -5.28 -12.72
CA SER A 247 -0.38 -6.55 -13.18
C SER A 247 0.33 -7.30 -12.05
N ALA A 248 1.18 -6.63 -11.29
CA ALA A 248 1.92 -7.27 -10.20
C ALA A 248 1.00 -7.66 -9.03
N LEU A 249 0.21 -6.71 -8.56
CA LEU A 249 -0.68 -6.92 -7.41
C LEU A 249 -1.80 -7.92 -7.75
N GLY A 250 -2.34 -7.85 -8.98
CA GLY A 250 -3.38 -8.75 -9.45
C GLY A 250 -2.94 -10.22 -9.43
N VAL A 251 -1.73 -10.52 -9.89
CA VAL A 251 -1.17 -11.88 -9.84
C VAL A 251 -1.01 -12.34 -8.39
N LEU A 252 -0.30 -11.59 -7.56
CA LEU A 252 -0.02 -11.96 -6.17
C LEU A 252 -1.30 -12.13 -5.34
N LEU A 253 -2.22 -11.18 -5.44
CA LEU A 253 -3.49 -11.25 -4.72
C LEU A 253 -4.36 -12.42 -5.19
N SER A 254 -4.33 -12.76 -6.48
CA SER A 254 -5.04 -13.94 -7.02
C SER A 254 -4.44 -15.27 -6.51
N GLU A 255 -3.17 -15.27 -6.15
CA GLU A 255 -2.45 -16.39 -5.52
C GLU A 255 -2.62 -16.41 -3.99
N GLY A 256 -3.41 -15.50 -3.42
CA GLY A 256 -3.63 -15.40 -1.98
C GLY A 256 -2.50 -14.74 -1.21
N ILE A 257 -1.55 -14.09 -1.91
CA ILE A 257 -0.38 -13.42 -1.33
C ILE A 257 -0.67 -11.92 -1.19
N GLY A 258 -0.53 -11.39 0.03
CA GLY A 258 -0.65 -9.98 0.35
C GLY A 258 -1.75 -9.65 1.35
N ASP A 259 -1.40 -8.83 2.34
CA ASP A 259 -2.26 -8.45 3.45
C ASP A 259 -2.52 -6.94 3.49
N THR A 260 -1.65 -6.15 2.89
CA THR A 260 -1.85 -4.72 2.67
C THR A 260 -1.17 -4.32 1.36
N ILE A 261 -1.72 -3.33 0.67
CA ILE A 261 -1.21 -2.86 -0.62
C ILE A 261 -1.00 -1.35 -0.63
N ARG A 262 -0.05 -0.92 -1.46
CA ARG A 262 0.09 0.48 -1.86
C ARG A 262 0.43 0.59 -3.34
N VAL A 263 -0.36 1.34 -4.08
CA VAL A 263 -0.02 1.79 -5.44
C VAL A 263 0.83 3.06 -5.33
N SER A 264 2.04 3.05 -5.89
CA SER A 264 2.99 4.17 -5.79
C SER A 264 3.01 4.95 -7.10
N LEU A 265 2.04 5.82 -7.30
CA LEU A 265 1.99 6.68 -8.49
C LEU A 265 2.82 7.95 -8.27
N THR A 266 3.52 8.37 -9.33
CA THR A 266 4.05 9.72 -9.42
C THR A 266 2.89 10.64 -9.84
N PRO A 267 2.46 11.58 -9.00
CA PRO A 267 1.37 12.48 -9.36
C PRO A 267 1.80 13.42 -10.49
N ARG A 268 0.84 13.84 -11.32
CA ARG A 268 1.09 14.96 -12.24
C ARG A 268 1.29 16.25 -11.44
N PRO A 269 2.04 17.23 -11.95
CA PRO A 269 2.08 18.54 -11.31
C PRO A 269 0.66 19.11 -11.13
N GLY A 270 0.27 19.43 -9.88
CA GLY A 270 -1.08 19.85 -9.53
C GLY A 270 -2.16 18.75 -9.59
N GLY A 271 -1.77 17.49 -9.79
CA GLY A 271 -2.70 16.35 -9.84
C GLY A 271 -3.16 15.90 -8.46
N ASP A 272 -4.26 15.15 -8.46
CA ASP A 272 -4.85 14.59 -7.26
C ASP A 272 -3.98 13.49 -6.65
N ARG A 273 -3.53 13.67 -5.41
CA ARG A 273 -2.77 12.66 -4.67
C ARG A 273 -3.58 11.40 -4.37
N CYS A 274 -4.90 11.50 -4.36
CA CYS A 274 -5.81 10.39 -4.09
C CYS A 274 -5.89 9.37 -5.24
N GLU A 275 -5.37 9.68 -6.45
CA GLU A 275 -5.36 8.73 -7.57
C GLU A 275 -4.73 7.38 -7.20
N GLU A 276 -3.68 7.36 -6.36
CA GLU A 276 -3.06 6.11 -5.91
C GLU A 276 -3.99 5.27 -5.03
N VAL A 277 -4.87 5.91 -4.26
CA VAL A 277 -5.84 5.23 -3.41
C VAL A 277 -6.97 4.66 -4.25
N TYR A 278 -7.51 5.45 -5.18
CA TYR A 278 -8.55 4.97 -6.09
C TYR A 278 -8.06 3.77 -6.90
N ALA A 279 -6.84 3.83 -7.44
CA ALA A 279 -6.25 2.71 -8.16
C ALA A 279 -6.09 1.45 -7.27
N ALA A 280 -5.69 1.61 -6.01
CA ALA A 280 -5.58 0.49 -5.07
C ALA A 280 -6.95 -0.13 -4.75
N CYS A 281 -7.97 0.70 -4.51
CA CYS A 281 -9.34 0.25 -4.29
C CYS A 281 -9.89 -0.51 -5.51
N GLU A 282 -9.69 0.03 -6.71
CA GLU A 282 -10.14 -0.61 -7.96
C GLU A 282 -9.45 -1.95 -8.23
N ILE A 283 -8.16 -2.09 -7.91
CA ILE A 283 -7.45 -3.37 -8.02
C ILE A 283 -8.11 -4.41 -7.10
N LEU A 284 -8.39 -4.09 -5.84
CA LEU A 284 -9.03 -5.02 -4.92
C LEU A 284 -10.48 -5.33 -5.32
N GLN A 285 -11.21 -4.34 -5.79
CA GLN A 285 -12.60 -4.47 -6.22
C GLN A 285 -12.72 -5.30 -7.50
N SER A 286 -11.82 -5.10 -8.48
CA SER A 286 -11.79 -5.86 -9.73
C SER A 286 -11.54 -7.36 -9.52
N LEU A 287 -10.84 -7.72 -8.45
CA LEU A 287 -10.60 -9.10 -8.04
C LEU A 287 -11.72 -9.69 -7.15
N GLY A 288 -12.72 -8.88 -6.76
CA GLY A 288 -13.77 -9.29 -5.84
C GLY A 288 -13.27 -9.55 -4.41
N LEU A 289 -12.11 -9.01 -4.03
CA LEU A 289 -11.54 -9.13 -2.68
C LEU A 289 -12.17 -8.15 -1.69
N ARG A 290 -12.56 -6.99 -2.18
CA ARG A 290 -13.19 -5.90 -1.41
C ARG A 290 -14.16 -5.11 -2.29
N SER A 291 -15.11 -4.42 -1.67
CA SER A 291 -15.96 -3.40 -2.29
C SER A 291 -15.73 -2.06 -1.58
N PHE A 292 -15.51 -1.00 -2.32
CA PHE A 292 -15.24 0.34 -1.77
C PHE A 292 -16.26 1.38 -2.22
N ALA A 293 -16.80 1.22 -3.43
CA ALA A 293 -17.76 2.12 -4.06
C ALA A 293 -18.61 1.36 -5.07
N PRO A 294 -19.80 1.89 -5.42
CA PRO A 294 -20.58 1.37 -6.53
C PRO A 294 -19.76 1.21 -7.80
N SER A 295 -19.86 0.04 -8.44
CA SER A 295 -19.20 -0.21 -9.72
C SER A 295 -19.98 0.44 -10.85
N ILE A 296 -19.33 1.31 -11.62
CA ILE A 296 -19.95 1.99 -12.77
C ILE A 296 -19.35 1.44 -14.05
N THR A 297 -20.15 0.71 -14.80
CA THR A 297 -19.76 0.18 -16.10
C THR A 297 -20.29 1.09 -17.20
N ALA A 298 -19.42 1.51 -18.12
CA ALA A 298 -19.80 2.25 -19.31
C ALA A 298 -19.28 1.55 -20.56
N CYS A 299 -20.03 1.59 -21.65
CA CYS A 299 -19.54 1.05 -22.90
C CYS A 299 -18.45 1.97 -23.51
N PRO A 300 -17.51 1.43 -24.31
CA PRO A 300 -16.42 2.23 -24.89
C PRO A 300 -16.88 3.22 -25.97
N GLY A 301 -18.14 3.11 -26.42
CA GLY A 301 -18.60 3.81 -27.62
C GLY A 301 -18.08 3.16 -28.90
N CYS A 302 -18.92 3.00 -29.86
CA CYS A 302 -18.57 2.44 -31.17
C CYS A 302 -19.38 3.15 -32.27
N GLY A 303 -19.26 2.72 -33.53
CA GLY A 303 -20.00 3.32 -34.66
C GLY A 303 -21.54 3.26 -34.56
N ARG A 304 -22.09 2.58 -33.54
CA ARG A 304 -23.52 2.58 -33.21
C ARG A 304 -23.94 3.69 -32.27
N THR A 305 -22.96 4.38 -31.67
CA THR A 305 -23.20 5.49 -30.74
C THR A 305 -23.29 6.79 -31.53
N THR A 306 -24.40 7.50 -31.43
CA THR A 306 -24.66 8.71 -32.20
C THR A 306 -24.40 10.00 -31.44
N SER A 307 -24.13 9.93 -30.12
CA SER A 307 -23.87 11.11 -29.30
C SER A 307 -22.86 10.80 -28.20
N THR A 308 -22.29 11.86 -27.57
CA THR A 308 -21.37 11.79 -26.43
C THR A 308 -22.08 11.83 -25.09
N VAL A 309 -23.37 11.99 -25.05
CA VAL A 309 -24.18 12.19 -23.84
C VAL A 309 -23.95 11.06 -22.81
N PHE A 310 -23.82 9.82 -23.27
CA PHE A 310 -23.57 8.69 -22.36
C PHE A 310 -22.19 8.78 -21.69
N GLN A 311 -21.17 9.31 -22.39
CA GLN A 311 -19.82 9.50 -21.84
C GLN A 311 -19.86 10.57 -20.76
N GLU A 312 -20.53 11.70 -21.04
CA GLU A 312 -20.73 12.78 -20.09
C GLU A 312 -21.53 12.31 -18.87
N LEU A 313 -22.59 11.51 -19.07
CA LEU A 313 -23.37 10.92 -17.98
C LEU A 313 -22.55 9.94 -17.16
N ALA A 314 -21.72 9.10 -17.78
CA ALA A 314 -20.85 8.17 -17.08
C ALA A 314 -19.82 8.91 -16.20
N GLU A 315 -19.18 9.95 -16.74
CA GLU A 315 -18.23 10.80 -16.00
C GLU A 315 -18.91 11.52 -14.84
N GLN A 316 -20.08 12.13 -15.07
CA GLN A 316 -20.87 12.78 -14.03
C GLN A 316 -21.30 11.79 -12.95
N THR A 317 -21.69 10.58 -13.32
CA THR A 317 -22.09 9.54 -12.38
C THR A 317 -20.91 9.09 -11.52
N GLN A 318 -19.73 8.89 -12.13
CA GLN A 318 -18.51 8.54 -11.39
C GLN A 318 -18.11 9.63 -10.40
N THR A 319 -18.14 10.88 -10.85
CA THR A 319 -17.83 12.04 -9.99
C THR A 319 -18.83 12.15 -8.85
N TYR A 320 -20.12 12.08 -9.14
CA TYR A 320 -21.18 12.16 -8.15
C TYR A 320 -21.08 11.05 -7.09
N VAL A 321 -20.88 9.81 -7.52
CA VAL A 321 -20.68 8.67 -6.59
C VAL A 321 -19.47 8.92 -5.71
N ARG A 322 -18.34 9.33 -6.29
CA ARG A 322 -17.10 9.62 -5.53
C ARG A 322 -17.32 10.69 -4.47
N ASP A 323 -17.97 11.80 -4.83
CA ASP A 323 -18.23 12.92 -3.92
C ASP A 323 -19.19 12.54 -2.80
N LYS A 324 -20.12 11.62 -3.08
CA LYS A 324 -21.11 11.16 -2.10
C LYS A 324 -20.62 10.01 -1.20
N MET A 325 -19.52 9.35 -1.54
CA MET A 325 -19.00 8.22 -0.77
C MET A 325 -18.81 8.49 0.73
N PRO A 326 -18.23 9.63 1.17
CA PRO A 326 -18.06 9.90 2.59
C PRO A 326 -19.39 9.99 3.35
N GLU A 327 -20.41 10.55 2.71
CA GLU A 327 -21.76 10.67 3.27
C GLU A 327 -22.47 9.28 3.28
N TRP A 328 -22.39 8.54 2.17
CA TRP A 328 -23.10 7.27 2.02
C TRP A 328 -22.56 6.17 2.92
N LYS A 329 -21.25 6.10 3.13
CA LYS A 329 -20.64 5.17 4.08
C LYS A 329 -21.18 5.28 5.50
N GLN A 330 -21.62 6.48 5.90
CA GLN A 330 -22.21 6.71 7.22
C GLN A 330 -23.70 6.39 7.29
N LYS A 331 -24.43 6.46 6.17
CA LYS A 331 -25.89 6.39 6.12
C LYS A 331 -26.42 5.03 5.65
N TYR A 332 -25.70 4.35 4.77
CA TYR A 332 -26.18 3.17 4.06
C TYR A 332 -25.18 2.03 4.18
N HIS A 333 -25.67 0.82 4.36
CA HIS A 333 -24.87 -0.40 4.35
C HIS A 333 -25.10 -1.15 3.04
N GLY A 334 -24.02 -1.67 2.41
CA GLY A 334 -24.09 -2.49 1.19
C GLY A 334 -24.29 -1.71 -0.10
N PHE A 335 -24.29 -0.36 -0.06
CA PHE A 335 -24.40 0.43 -1.28
C PHE A 335 -23.10 0.35 -2.11
N GLU A 336 -21.97 0.04 -1.51
CA GLU A 336 -20.70 -0.23 -2.17
C GLU A 336 -20.76 -1.40 -3.14
N ASP A 337 -21.72 -2.31 -2.97
CA ASP A 337 -21.94 -3.45 -3.85
C ASP A 337 -22.87 -3.14 -5.04
N LEU A 338 -23.42 -1.92 -5.12
CA LEU A 338 -24.25 -1.50 -6.23
C LEU A 338 -23.48 -1.52 -7.56
N LYS A 339 -24.18 -1.99 -8.60
CA LYS A 339 -23.70 -2.00 -9.98
C LYS A 339 -24.54 -1.06 -10.82
N LEU A 340 -23.91 -0.06 -11.38
CA LEU A 340 -24.51 0.90 -12.29
C LEU A 340 -24.00 0.66 -13.70
N ALA A 341 -24.84 0.83 -14.72
CA ALA A 341 -24.45 0.70 -16.11
C ALA A 341 -24.93 1.90 -16.91
N VAL A 342 -24.03 2.53 -17.67
CA VAL A 342 -24.34 3.63 -18.58
C VAL A 342 -23.92 3.22 -20.00
N MET A 343 -24.90 2.96 -20.84
CA MET A 343 -24.71 2.42 -22.20
C MET A 343 -25.11 3.41 -23.27
N GLY A 344 -24.29 3.51 -24.31
CA GLY A 344 -24.44 4.51 -25.37
C GLY A 344 -25.25 4.03 -26.59
N CYS A 345 -25.93 2.88 -26.56
CA CYS A 345 -26.81 2.46 -27.61
C CYS A 345 -27.86 1.46 -27.14
N VAL A 346 -29.00 1.41 -27.85
CA VAL A 346 -30.11 0.48 -27.56
C VAL A 346 -29.87 -0.94 -28.07
N VAL A 347 -28.84 -1.19 -28.86
CA VAL A 347 -28.58 -2.52 -29.46
C VAL A 347 -28.03 -3.49 -28.41
N ASN A 348 -26.91 -3.16 -27.78
CA ASN A 348 -26.31 -4.00 -26.77
C ASN A 348 -26.62 -3.54 -25.34
N GLY A 349 -26.90 -2.23 -25.18
CA GLY A 349 -27.09 -1.61 -23.87
C GLY A 349 -28.10 -2.32 -22.97
N PRO A 350 -29.32 -2.67 -23.42
CA PRO A 350 -30.29 -3.38 -22.59
C PRO A 350 -29.81 -4.77 -22.15
N GLY A 351 -28.99 -5.46 -22.97
CA GLY A 351 -28.40 -6.76 -22.64
C GLY A 351 -27.27 -6.65 -21.64
N GLU A 352 -26.38 -5.70 -21.85
CA GLU A 352 -25.20 -5.47 -20.98
C GLU A 352 -25.60 -4.87 -19.63
N SER A 353 -26.69 -4.10 -19.57
CA SER A 353 -27.22 -3.52 -18.33
C SER A 353 -27.91 -4.55 -17.41
N LYS A 354 -28.25 -5.74 -17.90
CA LYS A 354 -29.00 -6.74 -17.11
C LYS A 354 -28.26 -7.21 -15.84
N ALA A 355 -26.94 -7.14 -15.82
CA ALA A 355 -26.13 -7.51 -14.68
C ALA A 355 -25.98 -6.36 -13.66
N ALA A 356 -26.48 -5.18 -13.97
CA ALA A 356 -26.46 -4.01 -13.10
C ALA A 356 -27.75 -3.90 -12.28
N ASN A 357 -27.66 -3.27 -11.12
CA ASN A 357 -28.84 -2.93 -10.31
C ASN A 357 -29.64 -1.80 -10.96
N ILE A 358 -28.92 -0.85 -11.56
CA ILE A 358 -29.49 0.27 -12.32
C ILE A 358 -28.75 0.39 -13.65
N GLY A 359 -29.47 0.36 -14.75
CA GLY A 359 -28.91 0.50 -16.10
C GLY A 359 -29.62 1.57 -16.90
N ILE A 360 -28.84 2.42 -17.56
CA ILE A 360 -29.30 3.45 -18.50
C ILE A 360 -28.72 3.12 -19.86
N SER A 361 -29.59 2.99 -20.86
CA SER A 361 -29.20 2.84 -22.26
C SER A 361 -29.71 4.03 -23.04
N LEU A 362 -28.82 4.81 -23.61
CA LEU A 362 -29.14 5.98 -24.41
C LEU A 362 -29.25 5.59 -25.89
N PRO A 363 -30.08 6.28 -26.66
CA PRO A 363 -30.25 5.99 -28.08
C PRO A 363 -29.03 6.38 -28.92
#